data_67ea60b2a46315a1afbbf1364183bf7b
#
_entry.id   67ea60b2a46315a1afbbf1364183bf7b
#
_cell.length_a   1.000
_cell.length_b   1.000
_cell.length_c   1.000
_cell.angle_alpha   90.00
_cell.angle_beta   90.00
_cell.angle_gamma   90.00
#
_symmetry.space_group_name_H-M   'P 1'
#
loop_
_entity.id
_entity.type
_entity.pdbx_description
1 polymer ?
#
loop_
_entity_poly.entity_id
_entity_poly.type
_entity_poly.pdbx_seq_one_letter_code
_entity_poly.pdbx_strand_id
1 'polypeptide(L)'
;MTSRLVFRFKDGSVHDETAIFSQRHNFRLLNDHLVQKGPAFQHPIEVSIDGSTGQVTVRNADDDGKEKEKVVTDHLDLPPDVANGLVLTLLKNIRSDALQTKVSMVAATPKPRMVKLAITPQGEEPFSIGGSSRKATHYVVKVEIGGAAGLVAPLLGKQPPDTHVWILGGKAPAFVKSERPLYFGGPIWRIELVSPVWPRMPAVDFERLRRKAKSVHAPPGALSMNN
;
A
#
# COMPACT_ATOMS: atom_id res chain seq x y z
N MET A 1 12.97 -0.54 6.29
CA MET A 1 12.37 -1.21 5.11
C MET A 1 11.93 -0.15 4.12
N THR A 2 11.75 -0.50 2.85
CA THR A 2 11.32 0.45 1.82
C THR A 2 10.14 -0.13 1.06
N SER A 3 9.10 0.68 0.86
CA SER A 3 7.98 0.42 -0.05
C SER A 3 8.07 1.42 -1.19
N ARG A 4 7.92 0.97 -2.43
CA ARG A 4 7.85 1.86 -3.58
C ARG A 4 6.67 1.46 -4.46
N LEU A 5 5.87 2.45 -4.85
CA LEU A 5 4.73 2.30 -5.74
C LEU A 5 4.91 3.21 -6.95
N VAL A 6 4.93 2.62 -8.15
CA VAL A 6 5.12 3.39 -9.38
C VAL A 6 4.00 3.08 -10.36
N PHE A 7 3.28 4.10 -10.80
CA PHE A 7 2.39 4.03 -11.94
C PHE A 7 2.98 4.83 -13.10
N ARG A 8 3.06 4.19 -14.25
CA ARG A 8 3.48 4.81 -15.51
C ARG A 8 2.32 4.76 -16.49
N PHE A 9 1.89 5.90 -16.95
CA PHE A 9 0.75 6.05 -17.85
C PHE A 9 1.22 6.09 -19.31
N LYS A 10 0.32 5.76 -20.23
CA LYS A 10 0.63 5.76 -21.67
C LYS A 10 0.96 7.16 -22.23
N ASP A 11 0.45 8.20 -21.60
CA ASP A 11 0.70 9.60 -21.93
C ASP A 11 2.03 10.15 -21.38
N GLY A 12 2.83 9.29 -20.73
CA GLY A 12 4.09 9.67 -20.11
C GLY A 12 3.98 10.17 -18.66
N SER A 13 2.75 10.27 -18.13
CA SER A 13 2.54 10.64 -16.73
C SER A 13 3.13 9.60 -15.78
N VAL A 14 3.57 10.07 -14.62
CA VAL A 14 4.17 9.23 -13.57
C VAL A 14 3.61 9.61 -12.21
N HIS A 15 3.21 8.57 -11.46
CA HIS A 15 3.05 8.61 -10.01
C HIS A 15 4.12 7.70 -9.41
N ASP A 16 5.02 8.23 -8.60
CA ASP A 16 6.11 7.51 -7.95
C ASP A 16 6.13 7.87 -6.48
N GLU A 17 5.81 6.91 -5.62
CA GLU A 17 5.77 7.09 -4.17
C GLU A 17 6.72 6.10 -3.50
N THR A 18 7.63 6.61 -2.67
CA THR A 18 8.60 5.81 -1.93
C THR A 18 8.51 6.13 -0.45
N ALA A 19 8.16 5.13 0.36
CA ALA A 19 8.13 5.22 1.80
C ALA A 19 9.24 4.38 2.44
N ILE A 20 9.96 4.98 3.38
CA ILE A 20 10.92 4.31 4.25
C ILE A 20 10.28 4.16 5.62
N PHE A 21 10.31 2.96 6.19
CA PHE A 21 9.64 2.68 7.45
C PHE A 21 10.38 1.65 8.31
N SER A 22 10.11 1.66 9.59
CA SER A 22 10.52 0.60 10.50
C SER A 22 9.35 -0.34 10.79
N GLN A 23 9.68 -1.63 11.02
CA GLN A 23 8.73 -2.67 11.39
C GLN A 23 9.33 -3.44 12.58
N ARG A 24 9.09 -2.94 13.79
CA ARG A 24 9.50 -3.66 15.02
C ARG A 24 8.29 -4.31 15.68
N HIS A 25 7.37 -3.51 16.20
CA HIS A 25 6.07 -3.94 16.72
C HIS A 25 4.94 -3.39 15.85
N ASN A 26 5.10 -2.15 15.38
CA ASN A 26 4.18 -1.45 14.48
C ASN A 26 4.95 -0.91 13.28
N PHE A 27 4.25 -0.67 12.18
CA PHE A 27 4.79 0.10 11.07
C PHE A 27 4.91 1.56 11.49
N ARG A 28 6.10 2.13 11.38
CA ARG A 28 6.35 3.54 11.65
C ARG A 28 7.03 4.17 10.44
N LEU A 29 6.40 5.19 9.89
CA LEU A 29 6.97 5.98 8.81
C LEU A 29 8.23 6.71 9.29
N LEU A 30 9.30 6.62 8.51
CA LEU A 30 10.53 7.37 8.72
C LEU A 30 10.68 8.47 7.68
N ASN A 31 10.32 8.17 6.42
CA ASN A 31 10.31 9.14 5.33
C ASN A 31 9.30 8.71 4.27
N ASP A 32 8.65 9.68 3.62
CA ASP A 32 7.83 9.48 2.45
C ASP A 32 8.16 10.52 1.38
N HIS A 33 8.23 10.07 0.14
CA HIS A 33 8.46 10.93 -1.02
C HIS A 33 7.55 10.52 -2.16
N LEU A 34 6.67 11.43 -2.56
CA LEU A 34 5.71 11.28 -3.65
C LEU A 34 6.01 12.27 -4.75
N VAL A 35 6.03 11.80 -5.99
CA VAL A 35 6.06 12.63 -7.20
C VAL A 35 4.90 12.27 -8.11
N GLN A 36 4.10 13.26 -8.49
CA GLN A 36 3.06 13.14 -9.51
C GLN A 36 3.31 14.19 -10.58
N LYS A 37 3.46 13.79 -11.83
CA LYS A 37 3.71 14.68 -12.96
C LYS A 37 3.21 14.13 -14.29
N GLY A 38 2.99 15.03 -15.24
CA GLY A 38 2.55 14.73 -16.60
C GLY A 38 1.05 14.97 -16.81
N PRO A 39 0.55 14.80 -18.04
CA PRO A 39 -0.78 15.22 -18.48
C PRO A 39 -1.97 14.61 -17.69
N ALA A 40 -1.80 13.42 -17.09
CA ALA A 40 -2.85 12.81 -16.25
C ALA A 40 -3.07 13.55 -14.91
N PHE A 41 -2.16 14.42 -14.52
CA PHE A 41 -2.21 15.18 -13.26
C PHE A 41 -2.35 16.67 -13.57
N GLN A 42 -3.56 17.24 -13.33
CA GLN A 42 -3.84 18.65 -13.56
C GLN A 42 -2.90 19.59 -12.78
N HIS A 43 -2.43 19.12 -11.63
CA HIS A 43 -1.52 19.86 -10.77
C HIS A 43 -0.38 18.93 -10.38
N PRO A 44 0.76 19.00 -11.11
CA PRO A 44 1.95 18.26 -10.72
C PRO A 44 2.35 18.59 -9.29
N ILE A 45 2.68 17.55 -8.51
CA ILE A 45 3.01 17.72 -7.10
C ILE A 45 4.21 16.86 -6.72
N GLU A 46 5.06 17.40 -5.86
CA GLU A 46 6.08 16.66 -5.14
C GLU A 46 5.88 16.86 -3.64
N VAL A 47 5.83 15.76 -2.89
CA VAL A 47 5.63 15.78 -1.43
C VAL A 47 6.75 15.04 -0.76
N SER A 48 7.34 15.63 0.28
CA SER A 48 8.30 14.97 1.16
C SER A 48 7.82 15.06 2.60
N ILE A 49 7.86 13.96 3.32
CA ILE A 49 7.50 13.87 4.74
C ILE A 49 8.67 13.25 5.49
N ASP A 50 9.20 13.95 6.47
CA ASP A 50 10.15 13.41 7.44
C ASP A 50 9.40 12.98 8.71
N GLY A 51 9.27 11.67 8.91
CA GLY A 51 8.56 11.09 10.04
C GLY A 51 9.28 11.27 11.38
N SER A 52 10.54 11.68 11.39
CA SER A 52 11.33 11.91 12.61
C SER A 52 11.18 13.34 13.12
N THR A 53 11.13 14.30 12.22
CA THR A 53 11.03 15.73 12.54
C THR A 53 9.62 16.28 12.43
N GLY A 54 8.73 15.63 11.69
CA GLY A 54 7.40 16.15 11.37
C GLY A 54 7.40 17.16 10.24
N GLN A 55 8.53 17.38 9.57
CA GLN A 55 8.61 18.29 8.45
C GLN A 55 7.89 17.74 7.23
N VAL A 56 7.01 18.55 6.66
CA VAL A 56 6.27 18.25 5.43
C VAL A 56 6.55 19.34 4.41
N THR A 57 7.08 18.98 3.26
CA THR A 57 7.30 19.91 2.15
C THR A 57 6.41 19.50 0.98
N VAL A 58 5.64 20.45 0.47
CA VAL A 58 4.79 20.30 -0.72
C VAL A 58 5.25 21.29 -1.78
N ARG A 59 5.61 20.76 -2.94
CA ARG A 59 5.95 21.54 -4.15
C ARG A 59 4.85 21.34 -5.16
N ASN A 60 4.23 22.43 -5.60
CA ASN A 60 3.26 22.43 -6.69
C ASN A 60 3.90 23.10 -7.88
N ALA A 61 4.06 22.40 -8.99
CA ALA A 61 4.44 23.00 -10.25
C ALA A 61 3.17 23.39 -11.00
N ASP A 62 3.16 24.56 -11.62
CA ASP A 62 2.07 24.95 -12.52
C ASP A 62 2.33 24.41 -13.92
N ASP A 63 1.31 23.81 -14.52
CA ASP A 63 1.39 23.12 -15.82
C ASP A 63 1.71 24.08 -16.98
N ASP A 64 1.42 25.38 -16.82
CA ASP A 64 1.57 26.38 -17.88
C ASP A 64 2.95 27.06 -17.93
N GLY A 65 3.86 26.71 -17.02
CA GLY A 65 5.21 27.31 -16.97
C GLY A 65 5.23 28.81 -16.72
N LYS A 66 4.10 29.40 -16.37
CA LYS A 66 3.92 30.86 -16.17
C LYS A 66 3.89 31.27 -14.72
N GLU A 67 3.50 30.39 -13.80
CA GLU A 67 3.59 30.66 -12.37
C GLU A 67 4.86 30.05 -11.77
N LYS A 68 5.40 30.74 -10.78
CA LYS A 68 6.55 30.25 -10.03
C LYS A 68 6.14 29.02 -9.22
N GLU A 69 6.94 27.96 -9.27
CA GLU A 69 6.84 26.81 -8.38
C GLU A 69 6.54 27.28 -6.95
N LYS A 70 5.42 26.82 -6.41
CA LYS A 70 5.04 27.13 -5.04
C LYS A 70 5.53 26.04 -4.11
N VAL A 71 6.45 26.38 -3.23
CA VAL A 71 6.94 25.47 -2.18
C VAL A 71 6.35 25.90 -0.84
N VAL A 72 5.70 24.96 -0.16
CA VAL A 72 5.22 25.14 1.20
C VAL A 72 5.90 24.10 2.08
N THR A 73 6.56 24.58 3.14
CA THR A 73 7.10 23.69 4.19
C THR A 73 6.34 23.99 5.48
N ASP A 74 5.84 22.96 6.10
CA ASP A 74 5.13 23.03 7.38
C ASP A 74 5.69 22.00 8.36
N HIS A 75 5.39 22.15 9.62
CA HIS A 75 5.79 21.23 10.67
C HIS A 75 4.54 20.69 11.37
N LEU A 76 4.30 19.40 11.20
CA LEU A 76 3.13 18.72 11.75
C LEU A 76 3.54 17.80 12.90
N ASP A 77 2.72 17.75 13.94
CA ASP A 77 2.86 16.72 14.97
C ASP A 77 2.36 15.38 14.40
N LEU A 78 3.32 14.58 13.91
CA LEU A 78 3.03 13.32 13.24
C LEU A 78 2.86 12.19 14.27
N PRO A 79 1.66 11.63 14.41
CA PRO A 79 1.45 10.47 15.28
C PRO A 79 2.16 9.22 14.72
N PRO A 80 2.45 8.21 15.56
CA PRO A 80 3.22 7.04 15.16
C PRO A 80 2.52 6.17 14.11
N ASP A 81 1.22 6.36 13.89
CA ASP A 81 0.36 5.64 12.95
C ASP A 81 0.24 6.31 11.57
N VAL A 82 1.11 7.28 11.25
CA VAL A 82 1.12 7.90 9.90
C VAL A 82 1.45 6.87 8.84
N ALA A 83 0.62 6.82 7.80
CA ALA A 83 0.59 5.74 6.80
C ALA A 83 0.81 6.20 5.36
N ASN A 84 1.33 7.41 5.12
CA ASN A 84 1.70 7.85 3.77
C ASN A 84 2.64 6.84 3.11
N GLY A 85 2.35 6.46 1.85
CA GLY A 85 3.10 5.42 1.13
C GLY A 85 3.00 4.00 1.70
N LEU A 86 2.31 3.79 2.84
CA LEU A 86 2.23 2.51 3.53
C LEU A 86 0.86 1.83 3.46
N VAL A 87 -0.17 2.48 2.93
CA VAL A 87 -1.55 1.94 2.96
C VAL A 87 -1.62 0.53 2.38
N LEU A 88 -1.02 0.27 1.21
CA LEU A 88 -1.02 -1.06 0.61
C LEU A 88 -0.22 -2.09 1.43
N THR A 89 0.83 -1.66 2.13
CA THR A 89 1.61 -2.51 3.04
C THR A 89 0.78 -2.87 4.27
N LEU A 90 0.06 -1.90 4.84
CA LEU A 90 -0.83 -2.12 5.98
C LEU A 90 -1.98 -3.08 5.62
N LEU A 91 -2.64 -2.88 4.48
CA LEU A 91 -3.74 -3.74 4.02
C LEU A 91 -3.35 -5.21 3.90
N LYS A 92 -2.10 -5.51 3.53
CA LYS A 92 -1.57 -6.88 3.48
C LYS A 92 -1.38 -7.50 4.88
N ASN A 93 -1.42 -6.70 5.94
CA ASN A 93 -1.20 -7.13 7.32
C ASN A 93 -2.44 -6.96 8.22
N ILE A 94 -3.50 -6.33 7.73
CA ILE A 94 -4.79 -6.24 8.43
C ILE A 94 -5.53 -7.55 8.25
N ARG A 95 -6.04 -8.09 9.34
CA ARG A 95 -6.86 -9.30 9.33
C ARG A 95 -8.19 -9.04 8.62
N SER A 96 -8.65 -10.02 7.84
CA SER A 96 -9.94 -9.92 7.12
C SER A 96 -11.17 -9.89 8.04
N ASP A 97 -11.01 -10.32 9.30
CA ASP A 97 -12.05 -10.31 10.34
C ASP A 97 -11.95 -9.08 11.28
N ALA A 98 -11.04 -8.14 11.03
CA ALA A 98 -10.97 -6.90 11.80
C ALA A 98 -12.25 -6.07 11.60
N LEU A 99 -12.77 -5.46 12.68
CA LEU A 99 -13.93 -4.58 12.57
C LEU A 99 -13.60 -3.32 11.77
N GLN A 100 -12.59 -2.61 12.21
CA GLN A 100 -12.08 -1.40 11.56
C GLN A 100 -10.67 -1.12 12.07
N THR A 101 -9.81 -0.59 11.21
CA THR A 101 -8.50 -0.07 11.57
C THR A 101 -8.44 1.41 11.22
N LYS A 102 -7.96 2.24 12.13
CA LYS A 102 -7.75 3.68 11.88
C LYS A 102 -6.28 4.00 11.87
N VAL A 103 -5.84 4.79 10.89
CA VAL A 103 -4.49 5.31 10.78
C VAL A 103 -4.52 6.79 10.40
N SER A 104 -3.41 7.47 10.61
CA SER A 104 -3.26 8.88 10.23
C SER A 104 -2.64 8.99 8.84
N MET A 105 -2.92 10.08 8.14
CA MET A 105 -2.31 10.42 6.86
C MET A 105 -2.13 11.94 6.76
N VAL A 106 -1.01 12.37 6.20
CA VAL A 106 -0.82 13.75 5.75
C VAL A 106 -1.50 13.91 4.40
N ALA A 107 -2.51 14.76 4.34
CA ALA A 107 -3.13 15.15 3.06
C ALA A 107 -2.26 16.23 2.40
N ALA A 108 -1.77 15.93 1.20
CA ALA A 108 -0.98 16.82 0.36
C ALA A 108 -1.86 17.87 -0.32
N THR A 109 -2.39 18.79 0.47
CA THR A 109 -3.10 19.98 0.01
C THR A 109 -2.14 21.17 -0.02
N PRO A 110 -2.49 22.31 -0.63
CA PRO A 110 -1.62 23.51 -0.63
C PRO A 110 -1.13 23.92 0.77
N LYS A 111 -1.92 23.64 1.80
CA LYS A 111 -1.49 23.65 3.21
C LYS A 111 -1.62 22.22 3.74
N PRO A 112 -0.50 21.51 4.03
CA PRO A 112 -0.54 20.15 4.54
C PRO A 112 -1.35 20.05 5.83
N ARG A 113 -2.09 18.95 5.99
CA ARG A 113 -2.90 18.72 7.20
C ARG A 113 -3.05 17.24 7.49
N MET A 114 -3.23 16.92 8.75
CA MET A 114 -3.55 15.58 9.20
C MET A 114 -5.02 15.24 8.91
N VAL A 115 -5.23 14.02 8.39
CA VAL A 115 -6.55 13.38 8.30
C VAL A 115 -6.47 11.97 8.87
N LYS A 116 -7.60 11.34 9.15
CA LYS A 116 -7.67 9.93 9.51
C LYS A 116 -8.17 9.11 8.34
N LEU A 117 -7.63 7.91 8.20
CA LEU A 117 -8.14 6.88 7.30
C LEU A 117 -8.82 5.81 8.14
N ALA A 118 -10.09 5.54 7.84
CA ALA A 118 -10.82 4.40 8.37
C ALA A 118 -10.77 3.26 7.36
N ILE A 119 -10.16 2.14 7.72
CA ILE A 119 -9.97 0.96 6.87
C ILE A 119 -10.91 -0.13 7.37
N THR A 120 -11.85 -0.56 6.54
CA THR A 120 -12.87 -1.55 6.91
C THR A 120 -12.87 -2.70 5.91
N PRO A 121 -12.63 -3.96 6.35
CA PRO A 121 -12.86 -5.13 5.50
C PRO A 121 -14.35 -5.27 5.17
N GLN A 122 -14.68 -5.59 3.94
CA GLN A 122 -16.06 -5.82 3.47
C GLN A 122 -16.36 -7.30 3.20
N GLY A 123 -15.36 -8.17 3.38
CA GLY A 123 -15.48 -9.58 3.10
C GLY A 123 -14.61 -10.02 1.93
N GLU A 124 -14.78 -11.28 1.53
CA GLU A 124 -14.02 -11.89 0.45
C GLU A 124 -14.82 -11.88 -0.85
N GLU A 125 -14.19 -11.47 -1.93
CA GLU A 125 -14.75 -11.48 -3.28
C GLU A 125 -13.95 -12.43 -4.19
N PRO A 126 -14.61 -13.17 -5.09
CA PRO A 126 -13.92 -14.03 -6.03
C PRO A 126 -13.23 -13.19 -7.10
N PHE A 127 -12.03 -13.61 -7.51
CA PHE A 127 -11.37 -13.08 -8.68
C PHE A 127 -10.65 -14.19 -9.44
N SER A 128 -10.44 -14.01 -10.73
CA SER A 128 -9.82 -15.00 -11.59
C SER A 128 -8.56 -14.43 -12.23
N ILE A 129 -7.45 -15.16 -12.09
CA ILE A 129 -6.18 -14.85 -12.74
C ILE A 129 -5.58 -16.12 -13.34
N GLY A 130 -5.23 -16.06 -14.62
CA GLY A 130 -4.62 -17.20 -15.31
C GLY A 130 -5.46 -18.49 -15.26
N GLY A 131 -6.79 -18.36 -15.29
CA GLY A 131 -7.72 -19.51 -15.23
C GLY A 131 -7.93 -20.08 -13.80
N SER A 132 -7.28 -19.52 -12.79
CA SER A 132 -7.48 -19.96 -11.38
C SER A 132 -8.42 -19.01 -10.66
N SER A 133 -9.48 -19.56 -10.06
CA SER A 133 -10.35 -18.81 -9.15
C SER A 133 -9.69 -18.69 -7.78
N ARG A 134 -9.69 -17.48 -7.24
CA ARG A 134 -9.13 -17.12 -5.93
C ARG A 134 -10.13 -16.23 -5.21
N LYS A 135 -9.88 -15.96 -3.92
CA LYS A 135 -10.61 -14.97 -3.14
C LYS A 135 -9.68 -13.88 -2.67
N ALA A 136 -10.12 -12.64 -2.78
CA ALA A 136 -9.41 -11.47 -2.27
C ALA A 136 -10.30 -10.77 -1.24
N THR A 137 -9.71 -10.31 -0.15
CA THR A 137 -10.42 -9.47 0.82
C THR A 137 -10.57 -8.08 0.23
N HIS A 138 -11.82 -7.62 0.15
CA HIS A 138 -12.15 -6.25 -0.23
C HIS A 138 -12.06 -5.35 0.99
N TYR A 139 -11.28 -4.28 0.87
CA TYR A 139 -11.15 -3.23 1.89
C TYR A 139 -11.70 -1.91 1.34
N VAL A 140 -12.44 -1.20 2.18
CA VAL A 140 -12.83 0.19 1.95
C VAL A 140 -11.98 1.08 2.85
N VAL A 141 -11.30 2.06 2.24
CA VAL A 141 -10.50 3.06 2.94
C VAL A 141 -11.19 4.41 2.77
N LYS A 142 -11.69 4.94 3.86
CA LYS A 142 -12.42 6.20 3.92
C LYS A 142 -11.58 7.29 4.56
N VAL A 143 -11.54 8.47 3.94
CA VAL A 143 -10.91 9.65 4.54
C VAL A 143 -11.88 10.28 5.53
N GLU A 144 -11.50 10.34 6.81
CA GLU A 144 -12.26 11.06 7.83
C GLU A 144 -11.67 12.48 7.99
N ILE A 145 -12.41 13.47 7.55
CA ILE A 145 -12.04 14.88 7.74
C ILE A 145 -12.53 15.30 9.11
N GLY A 146 -11.60 15.57 10.05
CA GLY A 146 -11.93 15.94 11.43
C GLY A 146 -12.45 17.36 11.59
N GLY A 147 -13.03 17.64 12.77
CA GLY A 147 -13.49 18.97 13.19
C GLY A 147 -14.75 19.46 12.42
N ALA A 148 -15.03 20.76 12.53
CA ALA A 148 -16.19 21.37 11.87
C ALA A 148 -16.17 21.21 10.34
N ALA A 149 -14.98 21.16 9.73
CA ALA A 149 -14.83 20.89 8.29
C ALA A 149 -15.35 19.50 7.89
N GLY A 150 -15.22 18.50 8.76
CA GLY A 150 -15.73 17.15 8.51
C GLY A 150 -17.26 17.07 8.48
N LEU A 151 -17.95 17.93 9.22
CA LEU A 151 -19.41 17.97 9.26
C LEU A 151 -20.01 18.54 7.98
N VAL A 152 -19.33 19.48 7.34
CA VAL A 152 -19.84 20.18 6.15
C VAL A 152 -19.25 19.67 4.82
N ALA A 153 -18.14 18.96 4.85
CA ALA A 153 -17.47 18.47 3.65
C ALA A 153 -18.38 17.62 2.75
N PRO A 154 -19.17 16.67 3.26
CA PRO A 154 -20.11 15.91 2.43
C PRO A 154 -21.20 16.78 1.78
N LEU A 155 -21.70 17.77 2.53
CA LEU A 155 -22.75 18.68 2.05
C LEU A 155 -22.24 19.60 0.93
N LEU A 156 -20.95 19.90 0.93
CA LEU A 156 -20.31 20.74 -0.10
C LEU A 156 -19.66 19.93 -1.23
N GLY A 157 -19.86 18.62 -1.28
CA GLY A 157 -19.22 17.75 -2.27
C GLY A 157 -17.67 17.68 -2.13
N LYS A 158 -17.14 18.06 -0.96
CA LYS A 158 -15.68 18.09 -0.68
C LYS A 158 -15.16 16.83 0.01
N GLN A 159 -16.04 15.86 0.25
CA GLN A 159 -15.61 14.55 0.77
C GLN A 159 -14.92 13.78 -0.35
N PRO A 160 -13.67 13.35 -0.17
CA PRO A 160 -13.02 12.45 -1.12
C PRO A 160 -13.82 11.16 -1.27
N PRO A 161 -13.91 10.58 -2.48
CA PRO A 161 -14.54 9.27 -2.66
C PRO A 161 -13.76 8.21 -1.90
N ASP A 162 -14.47 7.16 -1.49
CA ASP A 162 -13.87 6.01 -0.83
C ASP A 162 -12.88 5.31 -1.77
N THR A 163 -11.80 4.79 -1.19
CA THR A 163 -10.83 3.97 -1.91
C THR A 163 -11.14 2.51 -1.67
N HIS A 164 -11.30 1.75 -2.74
CA HIS A 164 -11.53 0.32 -2.70
C HIS A 164 -10.25 -0.43 -3.06
N VAL A 165 -9.86 -1.42 -2.26
CA VAL A 165 -8.65 -2.22 -2.49
C VAL A 165 -8.93 -3.69 -2.24
N TRP A 166 -8.45 -4.56 -3.12
CA TRP A 166 -8.56 -6.02 -2.99
C TRP A 166 -7.19 -6.63 -2.77
N ILE A 167 -7.06 -7.39 -1.71
CA ILE A 167 -5.83 -8.05 -1.30
C ILE A 167 -6.06 -9.56 -1.29
N LEU A 168 -5.25 -10.30 -2.03
CA LEU A 168 -5.18 -11.75 -1.93
C LEU A 168 -4.62 -12.11 -0.56
N GLY A 169 -5.36 -12.93 0.18
CA GLY A 169 -4.93 -13.45 1.47
C GLY A 169 -3.93 -14.61 1.36
N GLY A 170 -3.53 -15.16 2.51
CA GLY A 170 -2.65 -16.31 2.63
C GLY A 170 -1.24 -15.98 3.13
N LYS A 171 -0.28 -16.91 2.93
CA LYS A 171 1.09 -16.77 3.44
C LYS A 171 1.89 -15.63 2.78
N ALA A 172 1.50 -15.23 1.58
CA ALA A 172 2.11 -14.12 0.83
C ALA A 172 0.99 -13.20 0.30
N PRO A 173 0.45 -12.30 1.14
CA PRO A 173 -0.60 -11.39 0.72
C PRO A 173 -0.14 -10.50 -0.43
N ALA A 174 -1.00 -10.34 -1.44
CA ALA A 174 -0.67 -9.59 -2.63
C ALA A 174 -1.80 -8.63 -3.04
N PHE A 175 -1.42 -7.49 -3.58
CA PHE A 175 -2.34 -6.57 -4.23
C PHE A 175 -2.97 -7.22 -5.46
N VAL A 176 -4.26 -7.02 -5.65
CA VAL A 176 -5.02 -7.52 -6.80
C VAL A 176 -5.60 -6.38 -7.60
N LYS A 177 -6.34 -5.51 -6.94
CA LYS A 177 -7.07 -4.42 -7.59
C LYS A 177 -7.23 -3.24 -6.63
N SER A 178 -7.29 -2.03 -7.18
CA SER A 178 -7.80 -0.85 -6.48
C SER A 178 -8.63 0.02 -7.40
N GLU A 179 -9.61 0.71 -6.80
CA GLU A 179 -10.41 1.75 -7.42
C GLU A 179 -10.34 2.97 -6.52
N ARG A 180 -9.64 4.01 -6.98
CA ARG A 180 -9.38 5.22 -6.19
C ARG A 180 -8.99 6.41 -7.05
N PRO A 181 -9.20 7.64 -6.57
CA PRO A 181 -8.50 8.78 -7.14
C PRO A 181 -7.01 8.71 -6.74
N LEU A 182 -6.13 9.21 -7.59
CA LEU A 182 -4.70 9.34 -7.28
C LEU A 182 -4.36 10.72 -6.71
N TYR A 183 -5.26 11.68 -6.86
CA TYR A 183 -5.16 13.03 -6.30
C TYR A 183 -6.55 13.57 -5.96
N PHE A 184 -6.62 14.59 -5.13
CA PHE A 184 -7.88 15.19 -4.70
C PHE A 184 -8.66 15.79 -5.89
N GLY A 185 -9.90 15.39 -6.04
CA GLY A 185 -10.75 15.82 -7.17
C GLY A 185 -10.45 15.10 -8.49
N GLY A 186 -9.48 14.21 -8.52
CA GLY A 186 -9.15 13.42 -9.71
C GLY A 186 -10.18 12.33 -10.02
N PRO A 187 -10.09 11.72 -11.21
CA PRO A 187 -10.97 10.62 -11.60
C PRO A 187 -10.67 9.37 -10.77
N ILE A 188 -11.64 8.47 -10.71
CA ILE A 188 -11.44 7.13 -10.14
C ILE A 188 -10.62 6.31 -11.13
N TRP A 189 -9.43 5.91 -10.72
CA TRP A 189 -8.57 4.99 -11.45
C TRP A 189 -8.83 3.56 -10.99
N ARG A 190 -9.11 2.68 -11.94
CA ARG A 190 -9.10 1.24 -11.70
C ARG A 190 -7.72 0.70 -12.07
N ILE A 191 -7.01 0.20 -11.08
CA ILE A 191 -5.68 -0.39 -11.22
C ILE A 191 -5.81 -1.86 -10.86
N GLU A 192 -5.47 -2.73 -11.79
CA GLU A 192 -5.68 -4.17 -11.65
C GLU A 192 -4.45 -4.95 -12.09
N LEU A 193 -4.15 -6.02 -11.36
CA LEU A 193 -3.07 -6.93 -11.69
C LEU A 193 -3.48 -7.81 -12.88
N VAL A 194 -2.89 -7.56 -14.04
CA VAL A 194 -3.29 -8.23 -15.30
C VAL A 194 -2.70 -9.63 -15.44
N SER A 195 -1.49 -9.87 -14.98
CA SER A 195 -0.82 -11.18 -15.06
C SER A 195 0.20 -11.31 -13.96
N PRO A 196 -0.20 -11.74 -12.75
CA PRO A 196 0.77 -11.98 -11.70
C PRO A 196 1.63 -13.18 -12.10
N VAL A 197 2.92 -12.97 -12.26
CA VAL A 197 3.89 -14.06 -12.29
C VAL A 197 4.11 -14.49 -10.85
N TRP A 198 3.37 -15.48 -10.41
CA TRP A 198 3.64 -16.11 -9.13
C TRP A 198 4.94 -16.92 -9.25
N PRO A 199 5.88 -16.80 -8.31
CA PRO A 199 7.00 -17.72 -8.24
C PRO A 199 6.43 -19.14 -8.20
N ARG A 200 6.74 -19.97 -9.20
CA ARG A 200 6.46 -21.40 -9.09
C ARG A 200 7.25 -21.88 -7.90
N MET A 201 6.56 -22.26 -6.82
CA MET A 201 7.22 -22.99 -5.75
C MET A 201 7.88 -24.20 -6.43
N PRO A 202 9.19 -24.40 -6.29
CA PRO A 202 9.80 -25.62 -6.77
C PRO A 202 8.99 -26.78 -6.18
N ALA A 203 8.58 -27.72 -7.02
CA ALA A 203 7.86 -28.90 -6.59
C ALA A 203 8.71 -29.50 -5.44
N VAL A 204 8.15 -29.51 -4.23
CA VAL A 204 8.84 -30.12 -3.09
C VAL A 204 8.92 -31.58 -3.42
N ASP A 205 10.12 -32.06 -3.74
CA ASP A 205 10.37 -33.45 -4.01
C ASP A 205 10.23 -34.25 -2.70
N PHE A 206 8.96 -34.60 -2.40
CA PHE A 206 8.61 -35.39 -1.24
C PHE A 206 9.28 -36.75 -1.23
N GLU A 207 9.65 -37.29 -2.41
CA GLU A 207 10.42 -38.53 -2.49
C GLU A 207 11.84 -38.35 -1.99
N ARG A 208 12.49 -37.23 -2.33
CA ARG A 208 13.84 -36.89 -1.86
C ARG A 208 13.86 -36.67 -0.33
N LEU A 209 12.82 -36.04 0.21
CA LEU A 209 12.68 -35.88 1.66
C LEU A 209 12.39 -37.21 2.37
N ARG A 210 11.59 -38.09 1.79
CA ARG A 210 11.36 -39.46 2.31
C ARG A 210 12.63 -40.32 2.29
N ARG A 211 13.43 -40.26 1.23
CA ARG A 211 14.71 -40.98 1.14
C ARG A 211 15.70 -40.47 2.19
N LYS A 212 15.79 -39.15 2.41
CA LYS A 212 16.65 -38.54 3.41
C LYS A 212 16.20 -38.92 4.84
N ALA A 213 14.90 -38.98 5.10
CA ALA A 213 14.40 -39.45 6.40
C ALA A 213 14.67 -40.94 6.69
N LYS A 214 14.59 -41.78 5.65
CA LYS A 214 14.93 -43.21 5.81
C LYS A 214 16.43 -43.49 5.99
N SER A 215 17.33 -42.67 5.43
CA SER A 215 18.78 -42.82 5.61
C SER A 215 19.27 -42.42 7.00
N VAL A 216 18.52 -41.62 7.76
CA VAL A 216 18.86 -41.22 9.13
C VAL A 216 18.45 -42.26 10.17
N HIS A 217 17.57 -43.23 9.81
CA HIS A 217 17.08 -44.27 10.71
C HIS A 217 17.58 -45.70 10.36
N ALA A 218 18.67 -45.84 9.61
CA ALA A 218 19.29 -47.15 9.44
C ALA A 218 20.10 -47.51 10.72
N PRO A 219 19.81 -48.61 11.40
CA PRO A 219 20.60 -49.04 12.56
C PRO A 219 22.03 -49.42 12.10
N PRO A 220 23.06 -49.16 12.91
CA PRO A 220 24.45 -49.54 12.58
C PRO A 220 24.53 -51.07 12.47
N GLY A 221 25.13 -51.49 11.38
CA GLY A 221 25.19 -52.86 10.92
C GLY A 221 25.65 -53.86 11.95
N ALA A 222 25.01 -55.01 11.99
CA ALA A 222 25.41 -56.20 12.70
C ALA A 222 26.80 -56.67 12.17
N LEU A 223 27.80 -56.68 13.02
CA LEU A 223 29.09 -57.34 12.76
C LEU A 223 28.83 -58.83 12.61
N SER A 224 29.04 -59.37 11.41
CA SER A 224 29.12 -60.80 11.14
C SER A 224 30.37 -61.33 11.80
N MET A 225 30.22 -62.09 12.88
CA MET A 225 31.28 -63.01 13.34
C MET A 225 31.20 -64.27 12.46
N ASN A 226 32.24 -64.51 11.66
CA ASN A 226 32.51 -65.81 11.12
C ASN A 226 33.72 -66.40 11.86
N ASN A 227 33.46 -67.59 12.39
CA ASN A 227 34.52 -68.55 12.75
C ASN A 227 35.22 -69.06 11.52
#